data_72040bf282d2abbb5e4ee1ebf2ce4dc3
#
_entry.id   72040bf282d2abbb5e4ee1ebf2ce4dc3
#
_cell.length_a   1.000
_cell.length_b   1.000
_cell.length_c   1.000
_cell.angle_alpha   90.00
_cell.angle_beta   90.00
_cell.angle_gamma   90.00
#
_symmetry.space_group_name_H-M   'P 1'
#
loop_
_entity.id
_entity.type
_entity.pdbx_description
1 polymer ?
#
loop_
_entity_poly.entity_id
_entity_poly.type
_entity_poly.pdbx_seq_one_letter_code
_entity_poly.pdbx_strand_id
1 'polypeptide(L)'
;MNRKALITGATSGIGRATALRLAREGYDIIATGRRAERLAALQHDIESAGGRCTTLTFDVRSEEEVRRALEPLERIDLLVNNAGLAAGLEHIDRGDTRDWDAMIDTNVKGLLYVTRVIAPKMVAAGGGHIFNIGSIAGTEPYENGAVYCASKHAVHAISQSMRADLLSAGIKVTEIRP
;
A
#
# COMPACT_ATOMS: atom_id res chain seq x y z
N MET A 1 -21.94 -5.13 -10.03
CA MET A 1 -20.74 -4.25 -10.07
C MET A 1 -19.54 -5.09 -9.78
N ASN A 2 -18.42 -4.89 -10.49
CA ASN A 2 -17.18 -5.57 -10.20
C ASN A 2 -16.58 -5.08 -8.87
N ARG A 3 -15.84 -5.97 -8.19
CA ARG A 3 -15.06 -5.59 -7.00
C ARG A 3 -13.93 -4.66 -7.38
N LYS A 4 -13.66 -3.64 -6.57
CA LYS A 4 -12.59 -2.65 -6.79
C LYS A 4 -11.40 -2.92 -5.88
N ALA A 5 -10.20 -2.95 -6.46
CA ALA A 5 -8.95 -3.10 -5.75
C ALA A 5 -8.07 -1.85 -5.90
N LEU A 6 -7.70 -1.22 -4.78
CA LEU A 6 -6.74 -0.13 -4.72
C LEU A 6 -5.37 -0.68 -4.35
N ILE A 7 -4.36 -0.42 -5.17
CA ILE A 7 -2.98 -0.86 -4.95
C ILE A 7 -2.04 0.35 -4.91
N THR A 8 -1.37 0.55 -3.78
CA THR A 8 -0.34 1.58 -3.67
C THR A 8 1.02 1.06 -4.15
N GLY A 9 1.83 1.95 -4.73
CA GLY A 9 3.13 1.56 -5.28
C GLY A 9 3.05 0.58 -6.46
N ALA A 10 2.00 0.68 -7.27
CA ALA A 10 1.73 -0.23 -8.39
C ALA A 10 2.65 -0.04 -9.62
N THR A 11 3.64 0.86 -9.56
CA THR A 11 4.52 1.19 -10.69
C THR A 11 5.61 0.15 -10.97
N SER A 12 5.84 -0.80 -10.07
CA SER A 12 6.89 -1.85 -10.20
C SER A 12 6.69 -2.98 -9.20
N GLY A 13 7.50 -4.04 -9.34
CA GLY A 13 7.63 -5.12 -8.37
C GLY A 13 6.30 -5.79 -8.00
N ILE A 14 6.14 -6.06 -6.71
CA ILE A 14 4.98 -6.76 -6.13
C ILE A 14 3.68 -6.01 -6.45
N GLY A 15 3.65 -4.69 -6.32
CA GLY A 15 2.44 -3.90 -6.58
C GLY A 15 1.95 -4.01 -8.03
N ARG A 16 2.88 -3.94 -9.01
CA ARG A 16 2.55 -4.13 -10.43
C ARG A 16 2.04 -5.55 -10.72
N ALA A 17 2.74 -6.55 -10.20
CA ALA A 17 2.34 -7.94 -10.39
C ALA A 17 0.97 -8.23 -9.76
N THR A 18 0.71 -7.69 -8.57
CA THR A 18 -0.57 -7.79 -7.88
C THR A 18 -1.70 -7.14 -8.68
N ALA A 19 -1.48 -5.94 -9.24
CA ALA A 19 -2.47 -5.25 -10.05
C ALA A 19 -2.85 -6.07 -11.30
N LEU A 20 -1.86 -6.58 -12.03
CA LEU A 20 -2.08 -7.45 -13.18
C LEU A 20 -2.82 -8.75 -12.81
N ARG A 21 -2.47 -9.36 -11.71
CA ARG A 21 -3.12 -10.59 -11.25
C ARG A 21 -4.58 -10.34 -10.85
N LEU A 22 -4.85 -9.33 -10.06
CA LEU A 22 -6.20 -9.00 -9.62
C LEU A 22 -7.11 -8.58 -10.78
N ALA A 23 -6.57 -7.90 -11.80
CA ALA A 23 -7.32 -7.59 -13.01
C ALA A 23 -7.80 -8.86 -13.73
N ARG A 24 -6.93 -9.88 -13.83
CA ARG A 24 -7.30 -11.21 -14.41
C ARG A 24 -8.35 -11.96 -13.57
N GLU A 25 -8.41 -11.70 -12.27
CA GLU A 25 -9.45 -12.23 -11.36
C GLU A 25 -10.74 -11.39 -11.38
N GLY A 26 -10.85 -10.43 -12.31
CA GLY A 26 -12.07 -9.64 -12.53
C GLY A 26 -12.25 -8.44 -11.59
N TYR A 27 -11.19 -7.98 -10.92
CA TYR A 27 -11.23 -6.73 -10.19
C TYR A 27 -11.05 -5.53 -11.12
N ASP A 28 -11.78 -4.44 -10.84
CA ASP A 28 -11.47 -3.13 -11.37
C ASP A 28 -10.31 -2.56 -10.56
N ILE A 29 -9.22 -2.23 -11.23
CA ILE A 29 -7.97 -1.82 -10.57
C ILE A 29 -7.92 -0.30 -10.43
N ILE A 30 -7.53 0.17 -9.24
CA ILE A 30 -7.09 1.53 -8.99
C ILE A 30 -5.60 1.46 -8.62
N ALA A 31 -4.76 1.75 -9.61
CA ALA A 31 -3.31 1.69 -9.47
C ALA A 31 -2.76 3.05 -9.09
N THR A 32 -1.95 3.11 -8.01
CA THR A 32 -1.39 4.38 -7.56
C THR A 32 0.13 4.36 -7.42
N GLY A 33 0.74 5.53 -7.57
CA GLY A 33 2.18 5.70 -7.44
C GLY A 33 2.64 7.07 -7.91
N ARG A 34 3.95 7.32 -7.86
CA ARG A 34 4.55 8.62 -8.19
C ARG A 34 4.90 8.78 -9.67
N ARG A 35 5.09 7.67 -10.39
CA ARG A 35 5.60 7.66 -11.78
C ARG A 35 4.43 7.47 -12.75
N ALA A 36 3.92 8.59 -13.27
CA ALA A 36 2.74 8.62 -14.14
C ALA A 36 2.92 7.77 -15.40
N GLU A 37 4.11 7.81 -16.03
CA GLU A 37 4.41 7.03 -17.23
C GLU A 37 4.34 5.51 -16.99
N ARG A 38 4.76 5.05 -15.81
CA ARG A 38 4.67 3.62 -15.43
C ARG A 38 3.25 3.20 -15.08
N LEU A 39 2.46 4.10 -14.51
CA LEU A 39 1.05 3.86 -14.27
C LEU A 39 0.29 3.76 -15.60
N ALA A 40 0.57 4.64 -16.55
CA ALA A 40 -0.04 4.59 -17.89
C ALA A 40 0.31 3.28 -18.63
N ALA A 41 1.57 2.83 -18.54
CA ALA A 41 1.97 1.53 -19.09
C ALA A 41 1.22 0.36 -18.43
N LEU A 42 1.08 0.37 -17.10
CA LEU A 42 0.32 -0.65 -16.39
C LEU A 42 -1.17 -0.65 -16.77
N GLN A 43 -1.75 0.54 -16.90
CA GLN A 43 -3.13 0.70 -17.36
C GLN A 43 -3.31 0.10 -18.74
N HIS A 44 -2.43 0.45 -19.69
CA HIS A 44 -2.46 -0.12 -21.03
C HIS A 44 -2.39 -1.65 -21.03
N ASP A 45 -1.49 -2.25 -20.23
CA ASP A 45 -1.35 -3.71 -20.14
C ASP A 45 -2.64 -4.38 -19.61
N ILE A 46 -3.28 -3.78 -18.60
CA ILE A 46 -4.53 -4.30 -18.03
C ILE A 46 -5.68 -4.18 -19.02
N GLU A 47 -5.83 -3.02 -19.66
CA GLU A 47 -6.92 -2.76 -20.60
C GLU A 47 -6.77 -3.60 -21.89
N SER A 48 -5.57 -3.78 -22.39
CA SER A 48 -5.27 -4.67 -23.52
C SER A 48 -5.61 -6.13 -23.25
N ALA A 49 -5.60 -6.54 -21.97
CA ALA A 49 -6.02 -7.86 -21.53
C ALA A 49 -7.53 -7.95 -21.21
N GLY A 50 -8.31 -6.89 -21.50
CA GLY A 50 -9.76 -6.85 -21.26
C GLY A 50 -10.17 -6.46 -19.84
N GLY A 51 -9.22 -6.06 -18.98
CA GLY A 51 -9.49 -5.55 -17.63
C GLY A 51 -9.84 -4.06 -17.62
N ARG A 52 -10.11 -3.52 -16.42
CA ARG A 52 -10.32 -2.08 -16.19
C ARG A 52 -9.32 -1.56 -15.19
N CYS A 53 -8.70 -0.43 -15.52
CA CYS A 53 -7.70 0.21 -14.65
C CYS A 53 -7.87 1.73 -14.66
N THR A 54 -7.93 2.31 -13.46
CA THR A 54 -7.82 3.76 -13.24
C THR A 54 -6.50 4.03 -12.56
N THR A 55 -5.80 5.08 -12.95
CA THR A 55 -4.53 5.46 -12.35
C THR A 55 -4.64 6.76 -11.58
N LEU A 56 -4.01 6.82 -10.41
CA LEU A 56 -3.93 8.01 -9.57
C LEU A 56 -2.46 8.29 -9.23
N THR A 57 -1.97 9.45 -9.63
CA THR A 57 -0.58 9.85 -9.37
C THR A 57 -0.52 10.71 -8.12
N PHE A 58 0.14 10.21 -7.07
CA PHE A 58 0.42 10.93 -5.83
C PHE A 58 1.56 10.26 -5.04
N ASP A 59 2.13 11.01 -4.10
CA ASP A 59 3.09 10.49 -3.12
C ASP A 59 2.36 10.12 -1.82
N VAL A 60 2.47 8.86 -1.39
CA VAL A 60 1.86 8.39 -0.13
C VAL A 60 2.39 9.12 1.11
N ARG A 61 3.56 9.77 1.02
CA ARG A 61 4.14 10.56 2.11
C ARG A 61 3.42 11.87 2.35
N SER A 62 2.66 12.36 1.38
CA SER A 62 1.85 13.58 1.48
C SER A 62 0.42 13.23 1.86
N GLU A 63 0.04 13.49 3.12
CA GLU A 63 -1.34 13.28 3.59
C GLU A 63 -2.35 14.04 2.74
N GLU A 64 -2.02 15.28 2.35
CA GLU A 64 -2.89 16.11 1.52
C GLU A 64 -3.12 15.49 0.13
N GLU A 65 -2.04 15.02 -0.54
CA GLU A 65 -2.18 14.37 -1.85
C GLU A 65 -2.99 13.08 -1.75
N VAL A 66 -2.73 12.25 -0.73
CA VAL A 66 -3.48 11.02 -0.47
C VAL A 66 -4.96 11.34 -0.30
N ARG A 67 -5.30 12.31 0.55
CA ARG A 67 -6.67 12.71 0.80
C ARG A 67 -7.35 13.20 -0.47
N ARG A 68 -6.73 14.15 -1.17
CA ARG A 68 -7.27 14.72 -2.42
C ARG A 68 -7.53 13.66 -3.49
N ALA A 69 -6.62 12.69 -3.62
CA ALA A 69 -6.75 11.64 -4.63
C ALA A 69 -7.77 10.56 -4.26
N LEU A 70 -7.92 10.21 -2.98
CA LEU A 70 -8.70 9.06 -2.55
C LEU A 70 -10.07 9.42 -1.96
N GLU A 71 -10.29 10.66 -1.49
CA GLU A 71 -11.61 11.09 -1.00
C GLU A 71 -12.74 10.93 -2.04
N PRO A 72 -12.54 11.20 -3.34
CA PRO A 72 -13.60 11.05 -4.34
C PRO A 72 -14.00 9.60 -4.61
N LEU A 73 -13.23 8.61 -4.18
CA LEU A 73 -13.55 7.20 -4.37
C LEU A 73 -14.73 6.80 -3.48
N GLU A 74 -15.75 6.19 -4.06
CA GLU A 74 -16.96 5.80 -3.31
C GLU A 74 -16.81 4.47 -2.57
N ARG A 75 -16.26 3.46 -3.26
CA ARG A 75 -16.18 2.08 -2.75
C ARG A 75 -14.85 1.44 -3.11
N ILE A 76 -14.25 0.78 -2.13
CA ILE A 76 -13.08 -0.09 -2.30
C ILE A 76 -13.36 -1.41 -1.56
N ASP A 77 -13.24 -2.52 -2.26
CA ASP A 77 -13.45 -3.86 -1.70
C ASP A 77 -12.12 -4.48 -1.22
N LEU A 78 -11.02 -4.08 -1.83
CA LEU A 78 -9.67 -4.56 -1.54
C LEU A 78 -8.68 -3.40 -1.52
N LEU A 79 -7.96 -3.23 -0.42
CA LEU A 79 -6.83 -2.30 -0.31
C LEU A 79 -5.53 -3.11 -0.20
N VAL A 80 -4.55 -2.79 -1.06
CA VAL A 80 -3.19 -3.32 -0.95
C VAL A 80 -2.23 -2.16 -0.65
N ASN A 81 -1.87 -2.01 0.60
CA ASN A 81 -0.81 -1.12 1.06
C ASN A 81 0.55 -1.74 0.72
N ASN A 82 1.00 -1.49 -0.51
CA ASN A 82 2.25 -2.04 -1.02
C ASN A 82 3.34 -0.99 -1.17
N ALA A 83 3.00 0.31 -1.26
CA ALA A 83 4.02 1.35 -1.34
C ALA A 83 5.00 1.24 -0.19
N GLY A 84 6.28 1.10 -0.51
CA GLY A 84 7.35 0.94 0.44
C GLY A 84 8.71 1.03 -0.24
N LEU A 85 9.73 1.31 0.54
CA LEU A 85 11.11 1.32 0.10
C LEU A 85 12.05 0.88 1.23
N ALA A 86 13.24 0.40 0.84
CA ALA A 86 14.43 0.33 1.66
C ALA A 86 15.46 1.30 1.06
N ALA A 87 16.07 2.13 1.88
CA ALA A 87 17.08 3.09 1.48
C ALA A 87 18.25 3.06 2.47
N GLY A 88 19.46 3.15 1.95
CA GLY A 88 20.68 3.03 2.74
C GLY A 88 20.85 1.62 3.34
N LEU A 89 22.08 1.17 3.44
CA LEU A 89 22.50 -0.06 4.13
C LEU A 89 23.75 0.26 4.95
N GLU A 90 23.56 1.19 5.89
CA GLU A 90 24.67 1.71 6.67
C GLU A 90 24.48 1.42 8.16
N HIS A 91 25.57 1.33 8.87
CA HIS A 91 25.59 1.26 10.32
C HIS A 91 24.84 2.44 10.93
N ILE A 92 24.18 2.22 12.06
CA ILE A 92 23.32 3.23 12.72
C ILE A 92 24.05 4.53 13.07
N ASP A 93 25.37 4.46 13.29
CA ASP A 93 26.22 5.60 13.60
C ASP A 93 26.62 6.45 12.37
N ARG A 94 26.30 6.00 11.15
CA ARG A 94 26.69 6.64 9.88
C ARG A 94 25.59 6.78 8.86
N GLY A 95 24.39 6.31 9.18
CA GLY A 95 23.24 6.33 8.24
C GLY A 95 22.78 7.76 7.90
N ASP A 96 22.33 7.94 6.66
CA ASP A 96 21.74 9.20 6.21
C ASP A 96 20.33 9.35 6.78
N THR A 97 20.09 10.39 7.56
CA THR A 97 18.76 10.67 8.16
C THR A 97 17.68 10.91 7.11
N ARG A 98 18.03 11.38 5.91
CA ARG A 98 17.08 11.54 4.81
C ARG A 98 16.51 10.20 4.32
N ASP A 99 17.34 9.15 4.32
CA ASP A 99 16.91 7.79 4.00
C ASP A 99 16.00 7.24 5.11
N TRP A 100 16.31 7.55 6.37
CA TRP A 100 15.47 7.17 7.50
C TRP A 100 14.09 7.81 7.42
N ASP A 101 14.03 9.13 7.19
CA ASP A 101 12.78 9.86 7.00
C ASP A 101 11.98 9.28 5.84
N ALA A 102 12.64 9.03 4.69
CA ALA A 102 11.98 8.46 3.53
C ALA A 102 11.36 7.08 3.81
N MET A 103 12.05 6.23 4.59
CA MET A 103 11.54 4.92 4.98
C MET A 103 10.34 5.03 5.93
N ILE A 104 10.43 5.85 6.97
CA ILE A 104 9.35 6.04 7.95
C ILE A 104 8.13 6.68 7.27
N ASP A 105 8.34 7.74 6.51
CA ASP A 105 7.25 8.46 5.84
C ASP A 105 6.53 7.57 4.82
N THR A 106 7.27 6.73 4.06
CA THR A 106 6.66 5.87 3.06
C THR A 106 6.04 4.61 3.68
N ASN A 107 6.84 3.85 4.46
CA ASN A 107 6.45 2.51 4.90
C ASN A 107 5.43 2.55 6.05
N VAL A 108 5.46 3.59 6.88
CA VAL A 108 4.61 3.73 8.07
C VAL A 108 3.53 4.78 7.85
N LYS A 109 3.90 6.05 7.71
CA LYS A 109 2.92 7.14 7.59
C LYS A 109 2.07 7.00 6.31
N GLY A 110 2.69 6.67 5.17
CA GLY A 110 1.99 6.48 3.91
C GLY A 110 0.92 5.40 3.98
N LEU A 111 1.24 4.26 4.61
CA LEU A 111 0.26 3.20 4.87
C LEU A 111 -0.90 3.71 5.76
N LEU A 112 -0.59 4.45 6.81
CA LEU A 112 -1.61 5.00 7.72
C LEU A 112 -2.49 6.02 7.02
N TYR A 113 -1.94 6.95 6.24
CA TYR A 113 -2.71 7.97 5.52
C TYR A 113 -3.69 7.35 4.51
N VAL A 114 -3.23 6.39 3.72
CA VAL A 114 -4.08 5.68 2.77
C VAL A 114 -5.19 4.92 3.50
N THR A 115 -4.84 4.18 4.55
CA THR A 115 -5.81 3.40 5.33
C THR A 115 -6.83 4.32 6.01
N ARG A 116 -6.41 5.47 6.55
CA ARG A 116 -7.29 6.47 7.19
C ARG A 116 -8.39 6.99 6.26
N VAL A 117 -8.11 7.09 4.95
CA VAL A 117 -9.11 7.52 3.96
C VAL A 117 -9.99 6.36 3.50
N ILE A 118 -9.43 5.16 3.32
CA ILE A 118 -10.14 4.02 2.71
C ILE A 118 -10.94 3.20 3.72
N ALA A 119 -10.43 2.97 4.93
CA ALA A 119 -11.11 2.14 5.91
C ALA A 119 -12.55 2.61 6.24
N PRO A 120 -12.84 3.91 6.43
CA PRO A 120 -14.21 4.37 6.65
C PRO A 120 -15.16 4.01 5.50
N LYS A 121 -14.68 4.01 4.25
CA LYS A 121 -15.47 3.63 3.07
C LYS A 121 -15.79 2.13 3.07
N MET A 122 -14.84 1.29 3.50
CA MET A 122 -15.08 -0.14 3.69
C MET A 122 -16.06 -0.40 4.84
N VAL A 123 -15.95 0.32 5.95
CA VAL A 123 -16.91 0.24 7.06
C VAL A 123 -18.32 0.58 6.59
N ALA A 124 -18.48 1.69 5.87
CA ALA A 124 -19.78 2.11 5.32
C ALA A 124 -20.34 1.11 4.28
N ALA A 125 -19.47 0.40 3.57
CA ALA A 125 -19.87 -0.64 2.61
C ALA A 125 -20.17 -2.00 3.27
N GLY A 126 -19.96 -2.15 4.59
CA GLY A 126 -20.24 -3.36 5.36
C GLY A 126 -19.15 -4.45 5.22
N GLY A 127 -17.94 -4.11 4.83
CA GLY A 127 -16.82 -5.03 4.78
C GLY A 127 -15.76 -4.68 3.74
N GLY A 128 -14.69 -5.46 3.74
CA GLY A 128 -13.57 -5.29 2.83
C GLY A 128 -12.37 -6.14 3.25
N HIS A 129 -11.28 -6.03 2.50
CA HIS A 129 -10.04 -6.71 2.85
C HIS A 129 -8.84 -5.76 2.67
N ILE A 130 -8.04 -5.59 3.70
CA ILE A 130 -6.80 -4.80 3.67
C ILE A 130 -5.62 -5.77 3.70
N PHE A 131 -4.74 -5.65 2.71
CA PHE A 131 -3.43 -6.31 2.69
C PHE A 131 -2.34 -5.28 2.95
N ASN A 132 -1.51 -5.53 3.95
CA ASN A 132 -0.32 -4.74 4.23
C ASN A 132 0.92 -5.54 3.83
N ILE A 133 1.77 -4.97 2.98
CA ILE A 133 3.03 -5.60 2.60
C ILE A 133 4.08 -5.31 3.67
N GLY A 134 4.23 -6.26 4.58
CA GLY A 134 5.28 -6.30 5.59
C GLY A 134 6.63 -6.73 5.03
N SER A 135 7.36 -7.50 5.81
CA SER A 135 8.61 -8.18 5.47
C SER A 135 8.98 -9.14 6.59
N ILE A 136 9.84 -10.13 6.33
CA ILE A 136 10.52 -10.88 7.38
C ILE A 136 11.32 -9.94 8.29
N ALA A 137 11.84 -8.84 7.77
CA ALA A 137 12.48 -7.76 8.52
C ALA A 137 11.58 -7.10 9.59
N GLY A 138 10.27 -7.37 9.57
CA GLY A 138 9.32 -6.95 10.60
C GLY A 138 9.28 -7.87 11.81
N THR A 139 10.07 -8.96 11.83
CA THR A 139 10.21 -9.90 12.94
C THR A 139 11.65 -10.30 13.18
N GLU A 140 12.51 -10.22 12.17
CA GLU A 140 13.91 -10.64 12.22
C GLU A 140 14.81 -9.46 11.80
N PRO A 141 15.31 -8.65 12.76
CA PRO A 141 16.20 -7.54 12.44
C PRO A 141 17.57 -8.05 12.00
N TYR A 142 18.24 -7.27 11.15
CA TYR A 142 19.57 -7.58 10.63
C TYR A 142 20.50 -6.36 10.67
N GLU A 143 21.79 -6.61 10.60
CA GLU A 143 22.83 -5.57 10.58
C GLU A 143 22.65 -4.60 9.41
N ASN A 144 22.88 -3.30 9.63
CA ASN A 144 22.67 -2.21 8.67
C ASN A 144 21.19 -1.98 8.26
N GLY A 145 20.24 -2.73 8.80
CA GLY A 145 18.81 -2.62 8.48
C GLY A 145 17.98 -1.87 9.52
N ALA A 146 18.59 -1.14 10.47
CA ALA A 146 17.91 -0.64 11.67
C ALA A 146 16.58 0.05 11.38
N VAL A 147 16.54 1.06 10.52
CA VAL A 147 15.31 1.83 10.25
C VAL A 147 14.34 1.10 9.33
N TYR A 148 14.84 0.33 8.35
CA TYR A 148 13.99 -0.53 7.56
C TYR A 148 13.29 -1.57 8.44
N CYS A 149 14.03 -2.29 9.27
CA CYS A 149 13.47 -3.26 10.22
C CYS A 149 12.46 -2.61 11.16
N ALA A 150 12.80 -1.44 11.73
CA ALA A 150 11.87 -0.69 12.59
C ALA A 150 10.58 -0.33 11.84
N SER A 151 10.67 0.15 10.60
CA SER A 151 9.50 0.47 9.78
C SER A 151 8.61 -0.77 9.52
N LYS A 152 9.22 -1.93 9.29
CA LYS A 152 8.50 -3.18 9.05
C LYS A 152 7.95 -3.83 10.33
N HIS A 153 8.61 -3.67 11.48
CA HIS A 153 8.03 -3.98 12.80
C HIS A 153 6.82 -3.09 13.08
N ALA A 154 6.88 -1.79 12.73
CA ALA A 154 5.73 -0.91 12.84
C ALA A 154 4.55 -1.38 11.97
N VAL A 155 4.79 -1.77 10.71
CA VAL A 155 3.75 -2.34 9.83
C VAL A 155 3.13 -3.60 10.44
N HIS A 156 3.95 -4.47 11.07
CA HIS A 156 3.46 -5.65 11.77
C HIS A 156 2.51 -5.29 12.92
N ALA A 157 2.95 -4.40 13.82
CA ALA A 157 2.13 -3.96 14.96
C ALA A 157 0.85 -3.25 14.50
N ILE A 158 0.94 -2.36 13.51
CA ILE A 158 -0.20 -1.66 12.89
C ILE A 158 -1.19 -2.66 12.31
N SER A 159 -0.72 -3.70 11.60
CA SER A 159 -1.59 -4.72 11.02
C SER A 159 -2.36 -5.51 12.08
N GLN A 160 -1.72 -5.81 13.22
CA GLN A 160 -2.39 -6.47 14.35
C GLN A 160 -3.46 -5.57 14.98
N SER A 161 -3.14 -4.30 15.23
CA SER A 161 -4.09 -3.32 15.78
C SER A 161 -5.27 -3.09 14.84
N MET A 162 -5.00 -2.87 13.54
CA MET A 162 -6.07 -2.73 12.53
C MET A 162 -7.02 -3.95 12.51
N ARG A 163 -6.47 -5.17 12.71
CA ARG A 163 -7.29 -6.38 12.74
C ARG A 163 -8.27 -6.36 13.90
N ALA A 164 -7.84 -5.90 15.08
CA ALA A 164 -8.69 -5.75 16.23
C ALA A 164 -9.74 -4.63 16.04
N ASP A 165 -9.29 -3.45 15.58
CA ASP A 165 -10.15 -2.27 15.41
C ASP A 165 -11.26 -2.47 14.39
N LEU A 166 -10.99 -3.21 13.30
CA LEU A 166 -11.87 -3.34 12.15
C LEU A 166 -12.66 -4.66 12.12
N LEU A 167 -12.45 -5.54 13.12
CA LEU A 167 -13.09 -6.86 13.18
C LEU A 167 -14.62 -6.76 13.19
N SER A 168 -15.18 -5.91 14.03
CA SER A 168 -16.63 -5.72 14.17
C SER A 168 -17.29 -5.13 12.92
N ALA A 169 -16.52 -4.44 12.08
CA ALA A 169 -16.98 -3.90 10.81
C ALA A 169 -16.90 -4.91 9.63
N GLY A 170 -16.52 -6.18 9.90
CA GLY A 170 -16.40 -7.21 8.88
C GLY A 170 -15.22 -7.01 7.91
N ILE A 171 -14.22 -6.21 8.29
CA ILE A 171 -13.03 -5.97 7.49
C ILE A 171 -11.93 -6.94 7.90
N LYS A 172 -11.41 -7.68 6.92
CA LYS A 172 -10.24 -8.54 7.11
C LYS A 172 -8.96 -7.73 6.96
N VAL A 173 -7.95 -8.04 7.78
CA VAL A 173 -6.61 -7.45 7.64
C VAL A 173 -5.58 -8.57 7.57
N THR A 174 -4.82 -8.61 6.50
CA THR A 174 -3.76 -9.60 6.26
C THR A 174 -2.43 -8.89 6.05
N GLU A 175 -1.41 -9.33 6.75
CA GLU A 175 -0.03 -8.95 6.49
C GLU A 175 0.65 -10.05 5.65
N ILE A 176 1.34 -9.64 4.58
CA ILE A 176 2.20 -10.50 3.75
C ILE A 176 3.64 -10.10 4.01
N ARG A 177 4.50 -11.09 4.31
CA ARG A 177 5.92 -10.88 4.64
C ARG A 177 6.80 -11.59 3.61
N PRO A 178 7.13 -10.90 2.52
CA PRO A 178 8.09 -11.42 1.54
C PRO A 178 9.50 -11.52 2.13
#